data_56e0332a0d860ad6b871f51575cf58f6
#
_entry.id   56e0332a0d860ad6b871f51575cf58f6
#
_cell.length_a   1.000
_cell.length_b   1.000
_cell.length_c   1.000
_cell.angle_alpha   90.00
_cell.angle_beta   90.00
_cell.angle_gamma   90.00
#
_symmetry.space_group_name_H-M   'P 1'
#
loop_
_entity.id
_entity.type
_entity.pdbx_description
1 polymer ?
#
loop_
_entity_poly.entity_id
_entity_poly.type
_entity_poly.pdbx_seq_one_letter_code
_entity_poly.pdbx_strand_id
1 'polypeptide(L)'
;QWSDADELAVEEALKLTGTQEFAHLPVEKLSGGQRQRCWIAMVLAQKTPYILLDEPTTWLDLRYQVEILELLHDLTRHHGRTVVVVLHDLNFAVNYGDTLIFLRQGKVVRVLNEGEHCTPELVKAVFDVDVHASINSLTGKPFFMPFRGVEKV
;
A
#
# COMPACT_ATOMS: atom_id res chain seq x y z
N GLN A 1 -0.75 -21.35 24.62
CA GLN A 1 -1.97 -21.16 25.43
C GLN A 1 -2.40 -19.69 25.26
N TRP A 2 -3.65 -19.42 24.92
CA TRP A 2 -4.20 -18.08 24.77
C TRP A 2 -4.12 -17.30 26.10
N SER A 3 -3.67 -16.05 26.06
CA SER A 3 -3.48 -15.19 27.22
C SER A 3 -4.29 -13.90 27.11
N ASP A 4 -4.50 -13.20 28.22
CA ASP A 4 -5.15 -11.88 28.24
C ASP A 4 -4.39 -10.86 27.37
N ALA A 5 -3.07 -10.98 27.24
CA ALA A 5 -2.28 -10.15 26.36
C ALA A 5 -2.57 -10.40 24.87
N ASP A 6 -2.88 -11.64 24.50
CA ASP A 6 -3.27 -12.00 23.13
C ASP A 6 -4.67 -11.44 22.80
N GLU A 7 -5.59 -11.49 23.76
CA GLU A 7 -6.93 -10.93 23.61
C GLU A 7 -6.88 -9.41 23.40
N LEU A 8 -6.12 -8.70 24.22
CA LEU A 8 -5.90 -7.26 24.05
C LEU A 8 -5.23 -6.92 22.71
N ALA A 9 -4.30 -7.73 22.24
CA ALA A 9 -3.65 -7.53 20.95
C ALA A 9 -4.63 -7.65 19.78
N VAL A 10 -5.54 -8.62 19.86
CA VAL A 10 -6.59 -8.81 18.85
C VAL A 10 -7.60 -7.66 18.88
N GLU A 11 -8.09 -7.27 20.07
CA GLU A 11 -9.00 -6.14 20.20
C GLU A 11 -8.43 -4.85 19.64
N GLU A 12 -7.17 -4.54 19.95
CA GLU A 12 -6.46 -3.39 19.40
C GLU A 12 -6.37 -3.47 17.87
N ALA A 13 -5.99 -4.62 17.32
CA ALA A 13 -5.89 -4.83 15.87
C ALA A 13 -7.24 -4.66 15.16
N LEU A 14 -8.31 -5.21 15.71
CA LEU A 14 -9.68 -5.07 15.19
C LEU A 14 -10.12 -3.60 15.19
N LYS A 15 -9.79 -2.86 16.25
CA LYS A 15 -10.10 -1.43 16.36
C LYS A 15 -9.35 -0.61 15.32
N LEU A 16 -8.03 -0.82 15.17
CA LEU A 16 -7.20 -0.11 14.20
C LEU A 16 -7.65 -0.33 12.76
N THR A 17 -8.12 -1.52 12.44
CA THR A 17 -8.58 -1.86 11.09
C THR A 17 -10.07 -1.59 10.84
N GLY A 18 -10.83 -1.17 11.88
CA GLY A 18 -12.27 -0.95 11.78
C GLY A 18 -13.04 -2.23 11.46
N THR A 19 -12.60 -3.37 12.00
CA THR A 19 -13.19 -4.70 11.71
C THR A 19 -13.97 -5.30 12.87
N GLN A 20 -14.17 -4.56 13.96
CA GLN A 20 -14.85 -5.02 15.17
C GLN A 20 -16.27 -5.54 14.89
N GLU A 21 -17.03 -4.85 14.00
CA GLU A 21 -18.43 -5.17 13.72
C GLU A 21 -18.63 -6.56 13.08
N PHE A 22 -17.61 -7.04 12.36
CA PHE A 22 -17.69 -8.33 11.67
C PHE A 22 -16.67 -9.36 12.14
N ALA A 23 -16.02 -9.12 13.29
CA ALA A 23 -15.06 -10.06 13.87
C ALA A 23 -15.64 -11.46 14.17
N HIS A 24 -16.96 -11.54 14.38
CA HIS A 24 -17.68 -12.78 14.65
C HIS A 24 -18.27 -13.44 13.39
N LEU A 25 -18.13 -12.80 12.22
CA LEU A 25 -18.68 -13.34 10.98
C LEU A 25 -17.70 -14.32 10.32
N PRO A 26 -18.18 -15.37 9.69
CA PRO A 26 -17.36 -16.23 8.84
C PRO A 26 -16.72 -15.43 7.71
N VAL A 27 -15.44 -15.72 7.39
CA VAL A 27 -14.66 -15.00 6.37
C VAL A 27 -15.33 -15.02 4.99
N GLU A 28 -16.07 -16.09 4.68
CA GLU A 28 -16.80 -16.27 3.41
C GLU A 28 -17.96 -15.26 3.24
N LYS A 29 -18.46 -14.70 4.35
CA LYS A 29 -19.52 -13.69 4.33
C LYS A 29 -19.00 -12.25 4.21
N LEU A 30 -17.68 -12.07 4.28
CA LEU A 30 -17.08 -10.76 4.19
C LEU A 30 -16.89 -10.33 2.72
N SER A 31 -17.08 -9.02 2.45
CA SER A 31 -16.68 -8.43 1.18
C SER A 31 -15.17 -8.50 1.01
N GLY A 32 -14.66 -8.28 -0.22
CA GLY A 32 -13.22 -8.27 -0.49
C GLY A 32 -12.45 -7.30 0.40
N GLY A 33 -12.93 -6.06 0.52
CA GLY A 33 -12.32 -5.03 1.36
C GLY A 33 -12.37 -5.36 2.86
N GLN A 34 -13.50 -5.90 3.35
CA GLN A 34 -13.62 -6.35 4.74
C GLN A 34 -12.66 -7.50 5.04
N ARG A 35 -12.56 -8.47 4.14
CA ARG A 35 -11.63 -9.60 4.26
C ARG A 35 -10.18 -9.13 4.30
N GLN A 36 -9.81 -8.19 3.42
CA GLN A 36 -8.46 -7.63 3.39
C GLN A 36 -8.11 -6.93 4.70
N ARG A 37 -9.02 -6.13 5.26
CA ARG A 37 -8.83 -5.49 6.57
C ARG A 37 -8.70 -6.52 7.70
N CYS A 38 -9.46 -7.61 7.67
CA CYS A 38 -9.31 -8.70 8.65
C CYS A 38 -7.94 -9.37 8.56
N TRP A 39 -7.38 -9.54 7.35
CA TRP A 39 -6.03 -10.08 7.21
C TRP A 39 -4.97 -9.11 7.75
N ILE A 40 -5.13 -7.81 7.52
CA ILE A 40 -4.26 -6.81 8.12
C ILE A 40 -4.38 -6.83 9.66
N ALA A 41 -5.60 -6.94 10.19
CA ALA A 41 -5.81 -7.10 11.64
C ALA A 41 -5.07 -8.32 12.22
N MET A 42 -5.13 -9.44 11.53
CA MET A 42 -4.41 -10.66 11.93
C MET A 42 -2.88 -10.45 11.96
N VAL A 43 -2.32 -9.71 11.00
CA VAL A 43 -0.89 -9.34 11.00
C VAL A 43 -0.58 -8.38 12.15
N LEU A 44 -1.43 -7.39 12.39
CA LEU A 44 -1.24 -6.41 13.48
C LEU A 44 -1.30 -7.04 14.87
N ALA A 45 -2.17 -8.04 15.06
CA ALA A 45 -2.30 -8.77 16.33
C ALA A 45 -1.00 -9.49 16.74
N GLN A 46 -0.10 -9.77 15.79
CA GLN A 46 1.23 -10.35 16.08
C GLN A 46 2.18 -9.36 16.77
N LYS A 47 1.81 -8.08 16.84
CA LYS A 47 2.60 -7.00 17.48
C LYS A 47 4.05 -6.87 16.99
N THR A 48 4.34 -7.26 15.75
CA THR A 48 5.66 -7.07 15.13
C THR A 48 5.89 -5.62 14.75
N PRO A 49 7.12 -5.08 14.86
CA PRO A 49 7.41 -3.71 14.43
C PRO A 49 7.38 -3.54 12.89
N TYR A 50 7.55 -4.64 12.15
CA TYR A 50 7.57 -4.67 10.68
C TYR A 50 6.35 -5.39 10.16
N ILE A 51 5.73 -4.81 9.14
CA ILE A 51 4.56 -5.36 8.43
C ILE A 51 4.95 -5.50 6.97
N LEU A 52 4.86 -6.72 6.44
CA LEU A 52 5.12 -7.01 5.03
C LEU A 52 3.82 -7.45 4.36
N LEU A 53 3.44 -6.73 3.30
CA LEU A 53 2.22 -7.00 2.56
C LEU A 53 2.52 -7.12 1.07
N ASP A 54 2.08 -8.22 0.49
CA ASP A 54 2.21 -8.47 -0.93
C ASP A 54 0.87 -8.17 -1.62
N GLU A 55 0.85 -7.10 -2.41
CA GLU A 55 -0.29 -6.64 -3.21
C GLU A 55 -1.63 -6.51 -2.44
N PRO A 56 -1.67 -5.81 -1.30
CA PRO A 56 -2.85 -5.79 -0.45
C PRO A 56 -4.05 -5.05 -1.07
N THR A 57 -3.86 -4.35 -2.18
CA THR A 57 -4.89 -3.57 -2.89
C THR A 57 -5.43 -4.27 -4.14
N THR A 58 -4.83 -5.39 -4.54
CA THR A 58 -5.23 -6.12 -5.75
C THR A 58 -6.64 -6.69 -5.60
N TRP A 59 -7.44 -6.63 -6.67
CA TRP A 59 -8.84 -7.06 -6.74
C TRP A 59 -9.83 -6.25 -5.88
N LEU A 60 -9.43 -5.08 -5.40
CA LEU A 60 -10.29 -4.15 -4.68
C LEU A 60 -10.74 -3.00 -5.58
N ASP A 61 -11.96 -2.51 -5.37
CA ASP A 61 -12.42 -1.26 -5.96
C ASP A 61 -11.60 -0.08 -5.45
N LEU A 62 -11.51 0.98 -6.24
CA LEU A 62 -10.70 2.17 -5.94
C LEU A 62 -10.90 2.71 -4.51
N ARG A 63 -12.16 2.73 -4.04
CA ARG A 63 -12.47 3.17 -2.68
C ARG A 63 -11.74 2.33 -1.63
N TYR A 64 -11.81 0.99 -1.76
CA TYR A 64 -11.19 0.09 -0.79
C TYR A 64 -9.67 0.08 -0.89
N GLN A 65 -9.11 0.29 -2.08
CA GLN A 65 -7.66 0.48 -2.26
C GLN A 65 -7.17 1.69 -1.46
N VAL A 66 -7.86 2.83 -1.60
CA VAL A 66 -7.54 4.06 -0.85
C VAL A 66 -7.68 3.82 0.66
N GLU A 67 -8.77 3.23 1.12
CA GLU A 67 -8.99 2.94 2.53
C GLU A 67 -7.88 2.05 3.15
N ILE A 68 -7.37 1.08 2.40
CA ILE A 68 -6.23 0.25 2.84
C ILE A 68 -4.95 1.07 2.90
N LEU A 69 -4.65 1.88 1.89
CA LEU A 69 -3.44 2.69 1.85
C LEU A 69 -3.43 3.76 2.95
N GLU A 70 -4.56 4.38 3.22
CA GLU A 70 -4.73 5.31 4.35
C GLU A 70 -4.49 4.61 5.70
N LEU A 71 -5.04 3.39 5.88
CA LEU A 71 -4.77 2.59 7.08
C LEU A 71 -3.27 2.30 7.23
N LEU A 72 -2.60 1.86 6.17
CA LEU A 72 -1.16 1.56 6.21
C LEU A 72 -0.33 2.82 6.50
N HIS A 73 -0.70 3.95 5.92
CA HIS A 73 -0.07 5.23 6.18
C HIS A 73 -0.26 5.66 7.65
N ASP A 74 -1.46 5.52 8.20
CA ASP A 74 -1.75 5.81 9.60
C ASP A 74 -0.90 4.95 10.55
N LEU A 75 -0.76 3.66 10.25
CA LEU A 75 0.09 2.74 11.01
C LEU A 75 1.55 3.19 11.06
N THR A 76 2.08 3.76 9.99
CA THR A 76 3.44 4.28 9.96
C THR A 76 3.57 5.59 10.73
N ARG A 77 2.61 6.50 10.58
CA ARG A 77 2.68 7.86 11.16
C ARG A 77 2.36 7.91 12.65
N HIS A 78 1.38 7.13 13.10
CA HIS A 78 0.84 7.26 14.44
C HIS A 78 1.02 6.03 15.33
N HIS A 79 1.34 4.87 14.75
CA HIS A 79 1.44 3.61 15.50
C HIS A 79 2.84 2.99 15.48
N GLY A 80 3.87 3.74 15.02
CA GLY A 80 5.28 3.34 15.08
C GLY A 80 5.59 2.05 14.32
N ARG A 81 4.81 1.73 13.27
CA ARG A 81 5.03 0.55 12.44
C ARG A 81 5.85 0.90 11.21
N THR A 82 6.70 -0.01 10.79
CA THR A 82 7.35 0.05 9.47
C THR A 82 6.59 -0.88 8.53
N VAL A 83 6.03 -0.32 7.46
CA VAL A 83 5.27 -1.08 6.46
C VAL A 83 6.08 -1.21 5.18
N VAL A 84 6.28 -2.44 4.73
CA VAL A 84 6.82 -2.75 3.40
C VAL A 84 5.67 -3.35 2.59
N VAL A 85 5.33 -2.70 1.49
CA VAL A 85 4.19 -3.09 0.68
C VAL A 85 4.57 -3.18 -0.79
N VAL A 86 4.16 -4.26 -1.46
CA VAL A 86 4.26 -4.39 -2.92
C VAL A 86 3.00 -3.80 -3.53
N LEU A 87 3.17 -2.84 -4.45
CA LEU A 87 2.08 -2.20 -5.17
C LEU A 87 2.33 -2.24 -6.67
N HIS A 88 1.28 -2.48 -7.46
CA HIS A 88 1.33 -2.40 -8.92
C HIS A 88 1.01 -1.01 -9.45
N ASP A 89 0.22 -0.23 -8.73
CA ASP A 89 -0.10 1.14 -9.12
C ASP A 89 1.02 2.08 -8.71
N LEU A 90 1.73 2.60 -9.71
CA LEU A 90 2.84 3.54 -9.52
C LEU A 90 2.38 4.83 -8.83
N ASN A 91 1.19 5.33 -9.14
CA ASN A 91 0.71 6.57 -8.57
C ASN A 91 0.37 6.41 -7.09
N PHE A 92 -0.17 5.27 -6.69
CA PHE A 92 -0.34 4.94 -5.28
C PHE A 92 1.02 4.81 -4.58
N ALA A 93 1.97 4.09 -5.16
CA ALA A 93 3.30 3.94 -4.58
C ALA A 93 3.96 5.31 -4.37
N VAL A 94 3.94 6.19 -5.36
CA VAL A 94 4.51 7.55 -5.27
C VAL A 94 3.77 8.42 -4.25
N ASN A 95 2.45 8.29 -4.17
CA ASN A 95 1.65 9.14 -3.30
C ASN A 95 1.77 8.76 -1.81
N TYR A 96 1.81 7.46 -1.51
CA TYR A 96 1.82 6.95 -0.13
C TYR A 96 3.20 6.54 0.39
N GLY A 97 4.14 6.17 -0.49
CA GLY A 97 5.47 5.71 -0.09
C GLY A 97 6.39 6.84 0.40
N ASP A 98 7.13 6.57 1.47
CA ASP A 98 8.25 7.40 1.94
C ASP A 98 9.55 7.00 1.22
N THR A 99 9.72 5.71 1.00
CA THR A 99 10.82 5.11 0.23
C THR A 99 10.25 4.22 -0.85
N LEU A 100 10.71 4.40 -2.08
CA LEU A 100 10.30 3.59 -3.23
C LEU A 100 11.45 2.69 -3.68
N ILE A 101 11.20 1.40 -3.77
CA ILE A 101 12.16 0.41 -4.26
C ILE A 101 11.66 -0.12 -5.60
N PHE A 102 12.37 0.19 -6.68
CA PHE A 102 12.05 -0.26 -8.02
C PHE A 102 12.78 -1.56 -8.35
N LEU A 103 11.99 -2.56 -8.73
CA LEU A 103 12.47 -3.90 -9.07
C LEU A 103 12.24 -4.20 -10.55
N ARG A 104 13.23 -4.81 -11.20
CA ARG A 104 13.10 -5.34 -12.56
C ARG A 104 13.88 -6.64 -12.66
N GLN A 105 13.24 -7.69 -13.16
CA GLN A 105 13.86 -9.01 -13.34
C GLN A 105 14.58 -9.54 -12.07
N GLY A 106 13.94 -9.38 -10.90
CA GLY A 106 14.48 -9.84 -9.62
C GLY A 106 15.65 -9.02 -9.06
N LYS A 107 15.95 -7.85 -9.65
CA LYS A 107 17.02 -6.97 -9.19
C LYS A 107 16.47 -5.60 -8.81
N VAL A 108 17.07 -5.00 -7.77
CA VAL A 108 16.82 -3.61 -7.41
C VAL A 108 17.48 -2.71 -8.47
N VAL A 109 16.65 -1.92 -9.16
CA VAL A 109 17.10 -0.96 -10.19
C VAL A 109 17.40 0.39 -9.55
N ARG A 110 16.53 0.84 -8.68
CA ARG A 110 16.63 2.13 -8.01
C ARG A 110 15.94 2.09 -6.64
N VAL A 111 16.48 2.83 -5.70
CA VAL A 111 15.82 3.19 -4.43
C VAL A 111 15.70 4.70 -4.43
N LEU A 112 14.52 5.22 -4.17
CA LEU A 112 14.25 6.64 -3.95
C LEU A 112 13.87 6.82 -2.49
N ASN A 113 14.60 7.69 -1.80
CA ASN A 113 14.32 8.07 -0.43
C ASN A 113 13.49 9.36 -0.38
N GLU A 114 13.11 9.78 0.81
CA GLU A 114 12.41 11.04 1.04
C GLU A 114 13.16 12.21 0.39
N GLY A 115 12.45 13.04 -0.37
CA GLY A 115 13.00 14.15 -1.12
C GLY A 115 13.50 13.82 -2.53
N GLU A 116 13.64 12.55 -2.89
CA GLU A 116 13.92 12.11 -4.25
C GLU A 116 12.59 11.87 -5.01
N HIS A 117 12.59 12.19 -6.31
CA HIS A 117 11.38 12.08 -7.12
C HIS A 117 11.51 11.00 -8.19
N CYS A 118 10.43 10.27 -8.40
CA CYS A 118 10.28 9.39 -9.54
C CYS A 118 10.18 10.24 -10.82
N THR A 119 10.88 9.83 -11.88
CA THR A 119 10.90 10.54 -13.17
C THR A 119 10.36 9.65 -14.29
N PRO A 120 9.89 10.25 -15.42
CA PRO A 120 9.48 9.49 -16.59
C PRO A 120 10.54 8.53 -17.12
N GLU A 121 11.82 8.95 -17.08
CA GLU A 121 12.96 8.14 -17.52
C GLU A 121 13.13 6.89 -16.65
N LEU A 122 12.95 7.03 -15.32
CA LEU A 122 12.98 5.90 -14.41
C LEU A 122 11.80 4.94 -14.67
N VAL A 123 10.59 5.48 -14.87
CA VAL A 123 9.42 4.68 -15.23
C VAL A 123 9.67 3.90 -16.51
N LYS A 124 10.20 4.56 -17.56
CA LYS A 124 10.59 3.91 -18.82
C LYS A 124 11.62 2.81 -18.61
N ALA A 125 12.66 3.08 -17.80
CA ALA A 125 13.71 2.11 -17.53
C ALA A 125 13.23 0.87 -16.79
N VAL A 126 12.26 1.03 -15.87
CA VAL A 126 11.76 -0.08 -15.05
C VAL A 126 10.63 -0.85 -15.75
N PHE A 127 9.64 -0.13 -16.28
CA PHE A 127 8.39 -0.70 -16.78
C PHE A 127 8.29 -0.80 -18.31
N ASP A 128 9.24 -0.19 -19.03
CA ASP A 128 9.25 -0.10 -20.50
C ASP A 128 8.00 0.60 -21.08
N VAL A 129 7.49 1.58 -20.35
CA VAL A 129 6.30 2.37 -20.71
C VAL A 129 6.64 3.85 -20.73
N ASP A 130 6.23 4.55 -21.80
CA ASP A 130 6.33 6.00 -21.86
C ASP A 130 5.17 6.63 -21.07
N VAL A 131 5.50 7.61 -20.24
CA VAL A 131 4.53 8.31 -19.39
C VAL A 131 4.72 9.82 -19.49
N HIS A 132 3.60 10.53 -19.37
CA HIS A 132 3.60 11.96 -19.08
C HIS A 132 3.52 12.15 -17.56
N ALA A 133 4.40 12.98 -17.00
CA ALA A 133 4.37 13.33 -15.59
C ALA A 133 3.73 14.71 -15.41
N SER A 134 2.85 14.81 -14.43
CA SER A 134 2.28 16.07 -13.95
C SER A 134 2.42 16.13 -12.44
N ILE A 135 2.37 17.35 -11.88
CA ILE A 135 2.43 17.53 -10.43
C ILE A 135 1.00 17.63 -9.88
N ASN A 136 0.69 16.82 -8.89
CA ASN A 136 -0.54 16.94 -8.13
C ASN A 136 -0.47 18.23 -7.28
N SER A 137 -1.32 19.20 -7.55
CA SER A 137 -1.32 20.48 -6.84
C SER A 137 -1.66 20.39 -5.35
N LEU A 138 -2.30 19.31 -4.92
CA LEU A 138 -2.66 19.11 -3.51
C LEU A 138 -1.52 18.50 -2.70
N THR A 139 -0.76 17.57 -3.31
CA THR A 139 0.29 16.81 -2.60
C THR A 139 1.70 17.25 -2.95
N GLY A 140 1.88 18.01 -4.03
CA GLY A 140 3.19 18.35 -4.59
C GLY A 140 3.94 17.18 -5.20
N LYS A 141 3.37 15.97 -5.19
CA LYS A 141 4.00 14.76 -5.72
C LYS A 141 3.69 14.57 -7.20
N PRO A 142 4.59 13.96 -7.99
CA PRO A 142 4.29 13.65 -9.38
C PRO A 142 3.22 12.57 -9.48
N PHE A 143 2.42 12.61 -10.53
CA PHE A 143 1.60 11.51 -10.97
C PHE A 143 1.89 11.21 -12.45
N PHE A 144 1.75 9.95 -12.84
CA PHE A 144 2.17 9.43 -14.12
C PHE A 144 0.99 8.91 -14.91
N MET A 145 0.89 9.36 -16.15
CA MET A 145 -0.15 8.97 -17.07
C MET A 145 0.50 8.28 -18.28
N PRO A 146 0.31 6.97 -18.47
CA PRO A 146 0.81 6.29 -19.64
C PRO A 146 0.08 6.83 -20.90
N PHE A 147 0.82 6.99 -21.98
CA PHE A 147 0.24 7.38 -23.26
C PHE A 147 0.70 6.42 -24.36
N ARG A 148 -0.15 6.24 -25.35
CA ARG A 148 0.23 5.55 -26.55
C ARG A 148 1.19 6.44 -27.32
N GLY A 149 2.32 5.89 -27.76
CA GLY A 149 3.28 6.65 -28.58
C GLY A 149 2.55 7.39 -29.69
N VAL A 150 2.70 8.72 -29.71
CA VAL A 150 2.20 9.51 -30.84
C VAL A 150 3.10 9.14 -32.02
N GLU A 151 2.55 8.49 -33.03
CA GLU A 151 3.26 8.36 -34.31
C GLU A 151 3.66 9.77 -34.71
N LYS A 152 4.98 10.01 -34.81
CA LYS A 152 5.48 11.27 -35.36
C LYS A 152 5.02 11.32 -36.81
N VAL A 153 3.99 12.12 -37.10
CA VAL A 153 3.58 12.52 -38.42
C VAL A 153 4.68 13.35 -39.07
#